data_9b430bb07747b78ac47b1db3074a7857
#
_entry.id   9b430bb07747b78ac47b1db3074a7857
#
_cell.length_a   1.000
_cell.length_b   1.000
_cell.length_c   1.000
_cell.angle_alpha   90.00
_cell.angle_beta   90.00
_cell.angle_gamma   90.00
#
_symmetry.space_group_name_H-M   'P 1'
#
loop_
_entity.id
_entity.type
_entity.pdbx_description
1 polymer ?
#
loop_
_entity_poly.entity_id
_entity_poly.type
_entity_poly.pdbx_seq_one_letter_code
_entity_poly.pdbx_strand_id
1 'polypeptide(L)'
;MDFVNGVGAQFVEDFFGMDNAQEPGPSVDAFNDAFQKKWNADSKGPGVHTQYDAVMVLALAMNIAKDLTGPSIRDAIRRVHTPGGTPVGTGPAEFKKALELIRAGRPIKYSGATGPIEFDANGDVSGPALVWKINNGQIVTDRTIGLTEMQALTRRIEN
;
A
#
# COMPACT_ATOMS: atom_id res chain seq x y z
N MET A 1 -15.71 17.34 7.72
CA MET A 1 -15.37 18.75 8.07
C MET A 1 -13.93 18.93 7.63
N ASP A 2 -13.67 19.87 6.77
CA ASP A 2 -12.33 20.16 6.29
C ASP A 2 -11.52 20.79 7.44
N PHE A 3 -10.36 20.21 7.77
CA PHE A 3 -9.48 20.68 8.84
C PHE A 3 -9.11 22.15 8.69
N VAL A 4 -8.77 22.59 7.47
CA VAL A 4 -8.38 23.96 7.18
C VAL A 4 -9.51 24.94 7.48
N ASN A 5 -10.73 24.61 7.07
CA ASN A 5 -11.92 25.44 7.34
C ASN A 5 -12.31 25.44 8.82
N GLY A 6 -12.07 24.32 9.51
CA GLY A 6 -12.40 24.21 10.95
C GLY A 6 -11.47 24.99 11.86
N VAL A 7 -10.19 25.08 11.52
CA VAL A 7 -9.17 25.80 12.31
C VAL A 7 -9.03 27.26 11.86
N GLY A 8 -9.25 27.53 10.60
CA GLY A 8 -9.01 28.82 9.93
C GLY A 8 -7.69 28.83 9.16
N ALA A 9 -7.78 29.08 7.86
CA ALA A 9 -6.66 29.01 6.92
C ALA A 9 -5.42 29.80 7.37
N GLN A 10 -5.62 30.99 7.94
CA GLN A 10 -4.52 31.85 8.40
C GLN A 10 -3.67 31.27 9.54
N PHE A 11 -4.19 30.27 10.27
CA PHE A 11 -3.46 29.63 11.38
C PHE A 11 -2.70 28.38 10.96
N VAL A 12 -2.99 27.85 9.77
CA VAL A 12 -2.41 26.61 9.27
C VAL A 12 -1.66 26.78 7.95
N GLU A 13 -1.52 28.01 7.47
CA GLU A 13 -0.74 28.32 6.26
C GLU A 13 0.71 27.81 6.45
N ASP A 14 1.31 27.26 5.40
CA ASP A 14 2.62 26.63 5.38
C ASP A 14 2.77 25.35 6.27
N PHE A 15 1.72 24.88 6.93
CA PHE A 15 1.77 23.56 7.56
C PHE A 15 2.01 22.50 6.49
N PHE A 16 2.84 21.52 6.83
CA PHE A 16 3.12 20.39 5.95
C PHE A 16 2.97 19.06 6.69
N GLY A 17 2.81 18.00 5.94
CA GLY A 17 2.76 16.66 6.47
C GLY A 17 3.11 15.63 5.39
N MET A 18 3.11 14.38 5.81
CA MET A 18 3.36 13.25 4.92
C MET A 18 2.17 12.29 4.96
N ASP A 19 1.94 11.63 3.83
CA ASP A 19 0.99 10.54 3.68
C ASP A 19 1.58 9.46 2.77
N ASN A 20 0.97 8.29 2.77
CA ASN A 20 1.36 7.23 1.86
C ASN A 20 0.98 7.61 0.41
N ALA A 21 1.90 7.39 -0.50
CA ALA A 21 1.63 7.45 -1.92
C ALA A 21 1.52 6.03 -2.51
N GLN A 22 1.14 5.95 -3.78
CA GLN A 22 1.10 4.69 -4.52
C GLN A 22 2.27 4.65 -5.50
N GLU A 23 2.92 3.49 -5.61
CA GLU A 23 3.86 3.24 -6.69
C GLU A 23 3.08 2.95 -7.98
N PRO A 24 3.19 3.78 -9.03
CA PRO A 24 2.43 3.60 -10.26
C PRO A 24 2.58 2.20 -10.86
N GLY A 25 1.48 1.61 -11.30
CA GLY A 25 1.52 0.30 -11.91
C GLY A 25 0.14 -0.34 -12.11
N PRO A 26 0.09 -1.46 -12.86
CA PRO A 26 -1.19 -2.08 -13.27
C PRO A 26 -2.11 -2.46 -12.11
N SER A 27 -1.56 -2.87 -10.98
CA SER A 27 -2.34 -3.22 -9.79
C SER A 27 -3.01 -2.01 -9.15
N VAL A 28 -2.29 -0.89 -9.09
CA VAL A 28 -2.80 0.39 -8.58
C VAL A 28 -3.90 0.91 -9.47
N ASP A 29 -3.67 0.91 -10.79
CA ASP A 29 -4.66 1.36 -11.77
C ASP A 29 -5.93 0.50 -11.71
N ALA A 30 -5.78 -0.82 -11.69
CA ALA A 30 -6.92 -1.75 -11.57
C ALA A 30 -7.73 -1.55 -10.27
N PHE A 31 -7.06 -1.25 -9.16
CA PHE A 31 -7.74 -0.92 -7.91
C PHE A 31 -8.51 0.39 -8.02
N ASN A 32 -7.89 1.45 -8.53
CA ASN A 32 -8.49 2.78 -8.66
C ASN A 32 -9.73 2.73 -9.57
N ASP A 33 -9.63 2.05 -10.72
CA ASP A 33 -10.73 1.88 -11.65
C ASP A 33 -11.90 1.10 -11.03
N ALA A 34 -11.60 0.02 -10.32
CA ALA A 34 -12.61 -0.79 -9.63
C ALA A 34 -13.29 -0.01 -8.50
N PHE A 35 -12.53 0.76 -7.74
CA PHE A 35 -13.04 1.61 -6.67
C PHE A 35 -13.98 2.69 -7.22
N GLN A 36 -13.53 3.44 -8.24
CA GLN A 36 -14.32 4.46 -8.92
C GLN A 36 -15.62 3.87 -9.49
N LYS A 37 -15.53 2.73 -10.15
CA LYS A 37 -16.69 2.06 -10.74
C LYS A 37 -17.71 1.61 -9.69
N LYS A 38 -17.23 1.14 -8.54
CA LYS A 38 -18.11 0.60 -7.48
C LYS A 38 -18.75 1.69 -6.64
N TRP A 39 -18.00 2.72 -6.29
CA TRP A 39 -18.40 3.71 -5.30
C TRP A 39 -18.74 5.08 -5.90
N ASN A 40 -18.48 5.26 -7.19
CA ASN A 40 -18.55 6.57 -7.88
C ASN A 40 -17.78 7.66 -7.12
N ALA A 41 -16.64 7.31 -6.58
CA ALA A 41 -15.79 8.14 -5.74
C ALA A 41 -14.31 7.94 -6.07
N ASP A 42 -13.50 8.95 -5.79
CA ASP A 42 -12.04 8.87 -5.88
C ASP A 42 -11.48 8.00 -4.74
N SER A 43 -10.48 7.19 -5.05
CA SER A 43 -9.77 6.33 -4.07
C SER A 43 -8.69 7.08 -3.27
N LYS A 44 -8.48 8.39 -3.50
CA LYS A 44 -7.41 9.19 -2.87
C LYS A 44 -7.64 9.52 -1.39
N GLY A 45 -8.69 8.97 -0.78
CA GLY A 45 -8.92 9.13 0.66
C GLY A 45 -7.80 8.52 1.51
N PRO A 46 -7.47 9.11 2.66
CA PRO A 46 -6.43 8.60 3.55
C PRO A 46 -6.67 7.14 3.92
N GLY A 47 -5.66 6.31 3.77
CA GLY A 47 -5.70 4.91 4.17
C GLY A 47 -6.48 3.96 3.24
N VAL A 48 -7.16 4.41 2.20
CA VAL A 48 -7.99 3.56 1.33
C VAL A 48 -7.16 2.42 0.72
N HIS A 49 -6.02 2.73 0.12
CA HIS A 49 -5.13 1.76 -0.52
C HIS A 49 -4.45 0.85 0.51
N THR A 50 -3.92 1.43 1.58
CA THR A 50 -3.19 0.69 2.61
C THR A 50 -4.11 -0.26 3.40
N GLN A 51 -5.34 0.12 3.66
CA GLN A 51 -6.32 -0.76 4.32
C GLN A 51 -6.72 -1.93 3.43
N TYR A 52 -6.93 -1.67 2.13
CA TYR A 52 -7.17 -2.76 1.17
C TYR A 52 -6.00 -3.75 1.17
N ASP A 53 -4.77 -3.27 1.07
CA ASP A 53 -3.59 -4.12 1.04
C ASP A 53 -3.38 -4.88 2.35
N ALA A 54 -3.63 -4.27 3.50
CA ALA A 54 -3.55 -4.94 4.79
C ALA A 54 -4.50 -6.16 4.87
N VAL A 55 -5.74 -6.00 4.40
CA VAL A 55 -6.72 -7.11 4.34
C VAL A 55 -6.28 -8.18 3.36
N MET A 56 -5.78 -7.79 2.17
CA MET A 56 -5.35 -8.72 1.15
C MET A 56 -4.10 -9.51 1.57
N VAL A 57 -3.12 -8.85 2.17
CA VAL A 57 -1.92 -9.48 2.73
C VAL A 57 -2.29 -10.51 3.78
N LEU A 58 -3.19 -10.15 4.71
CA LEU A 58 -3.65 -11.08 5.74
C LEU A 58 -4.38 -12.27 5.11
N ALA A 59 -5.28 -12.05 4.17
CA ALA A 59 -6.03 -13.11 3.49
C ALA A 59 -5.11 -14.07 2.73
N LEU A 60 -4.11 -13.55 2.01
CA LEU A 60 -3.12 -14.36 1.31
C LEU A 60 -2.23 -15.13 2.30
N ALA A 61 -1.76 -14.47 3.37
CA ALA A 61 -0.94 -15.10 4.41
C ALA A 61 -1.67 -16.26 5.10
N MET A 62 -2.95 -16.11 5.42
CA MET A 62 -3.78 -17.18 5.99
C MET A 62 -3.90 -18.41 5.06
N ASN A 63 -3.86 -18.21 3.74
CA ASN A 63 -3.88 -19.30 2.76
C ASN A 63 -2.48 -19.93 2.54
N ILE A 64 -1.41 -19.20 2.82
CA ILE A 64 -0.02 -19.68 2.75
C ILE A 64 0.38 -20.39 4.06
N ALA A 65 -0.19 -19.98 5.19
CA ALA A 65 0.12 -20.49 6.51
C ALA A 65 -0.20 -21.99 6.64
N LYS A 66 0.60 -22.69 7.45
CA LYS A 66 0.39 -24.12 7.73
C LYS A 66 -0.88 -24.36 8.55
N ASP A 67 -1.16 -23.43 9.45
CA ASP A 67 -2.35 -23.39 10.30
C ASP A 67 -2.73 -21.93 10.58
N LEU A 68 -3.88 -21.71 11.21
CA LEU A 68 -4.40 -20.36 11.50
C LEU A 68 -3.96 -19.82 12.88
N THR A 69 -2.82 -20.27 13.40
CA THR A 69 -2.23 -19.65 14.59
C THR A 69 -1.52 -18.35 14.26
N GLY A 70 -1.47 -17.43 15.21
CA GLY A 70 -0.79 -16.15 15.04
C GLY A 70 0.66 -16.27 14.55
N PRO A 71 1.50 -17.13 15.16
CA PRO A 71 2.87 -17.35 14.68
C PRO A 71 2.93 -17.86 13.24
N SER A 72 2.08 -18.80 12.85
CA SER A 72 2.06 -19.36 11.50
C SER A 72 1.65 -18.32 10.45
N ILE A 73 0.66 -17.48 10.77
CA ILE A 73 0.23 -16.36 9.89
C ILE A 73 1.33 -15.31 9.79
N ARG A 74 1.97 -14.92 10.90
CA ARG A 74 3.10 -13.98 10.91
C ARG A 74 4.22 -14.42 9.98
N ASP A 75 4.60 -15.69 10.04
CA ASP A 75 5.67 -16.22 9.22
C ASP A 75 5.27 -16.35 7.74
N ALA A 76 3.96 -16.48 7.47
CA ALA A 76 3.40 -16.50 6.12
C ALA A 76 3.28 -15.12 5.48
N ILE A 77 3.10 -14.04 6.27
CA ILE A 77 2.98 -12.66 5.75
C ILE A 77 4.17 -12.31 4.83
N ARG A 78 5.40 -12.64 5.22
CA ARG A 78 6.60 -12.36 4.40
C ARG A 78 6.65 -13.13 3.07
N ARG A 79 5.82 -14.16 2.93
CA ARG A 79 5.77 -15.03 1.74
C ARG A 79 4.73 -14.56 0.71
N VAL A 80 3.95 -13.51 1.01
CA VAL A 80 2.99 -12.94 0.04
C VAL A 80 3.70 -12.25 -1.13
N HIS A 81 4.95 -11.83 -0.93
CA HIS A 81 5.81 -11.28 -1.96
C HIS A 81 7.15 -12.03 -1.97
N THR A 82 7.20 -13.14 -2.69
CA THR A 82 8.43 -13.94 -2.82
C THR A 82 9.20 -13.51 -4.08
N PRO A 83 10.48 -13.13 -3.98
CA PRO A 83 11.31 -12.87 -5.15
C PRO A 83 11.29 -14.06 -6.14
N GLY A 84 11.06 -13.78 -7.42
CA GLY A 84 10.88 -14.81 -8.45
C GLY A 84 9.52 -15.52 -8.45
N GLY A 85 8.61 -15.17 -7.54
CA GLY A 85 7.24 -15.68 -7.53
C GLY A 85 6.41 -15.20 -8.72
N THR A 86 5.29 -15.85 -8.96
CA THR A 86 4.35 -15.44 -10.02
C THR A 86 3.67 -14.13 -9.64
N PRO A 87 3.72 -13.10 -10.49
CA PRO A 87 3.04 -11.84 -10.22
C PRO A 87 1.53 -12.01 -10.06
N VAL A 88 0.99 -11.41 -9.00
CA VAL A 88 -0.44 -11.32 -8.73
C VAL A 88 -0.75 -9.90 -8.26
N GLY A 89 -1.89 -9.37 -8.70
CA GLY A 89 -2.30 -7.99 -8.46
C GLY A 89 -3.57 -7.87 -7.61
N THR A 90 -4.25 -6.74 -7.78
CA THR A 90 -5.50 -6.41 -7.09
C THR A 90 -6.71 -6.99 -7.84
N GLY A 91 -7.81 -7.13 -7.13
CA GLY A 91 -9.11 -7.52 -7.66
C GLY A 91 -9.41 -9.02 -7.63
N PRO A 92 -10.68 -9.41 -7.86
CA PRO A 92 -11.16 -10.78 -7.64
C PRO A 92 -10.47 -11.84 -8.51
N ALA A 93 -10.16 -11.51 -9.77
CA ALA A 93 -9.51 -12.44 -10.69
C ALA A 93 -8.06 -12.74 -10.25
N GLU A 94 -7.32 -11.72 -9.87
CA GLU A 94 -5.94 -11.86 -9.38
C GLU A 94 -5.91 -12.57 -8.01
N PHE A 95 -6.87 -12.31 -7.14
CA PHE A 95 -6.98 -13.05 -5.88
C PHE A 95 -7.26 -14.54 -6.11
N LYS A 96 -8.18 -14.87 -7.02
CA LYS A 96 -8.44 -16.28 -7.40
C LYS A 96 -7.19 -16.95 -7.95
N LYS A 97 -6.48 -16.31 -8.85
CA LYS A 97 -5.19 -16.77 -9.40
C LYS A 97 -4.16 -17.00 -8.28
N ALA A 98 -4.05 -16.06 -7.31
CA ALA A 98 -3.16 -16.22 -6.17
C ALA A 98 -3.50 -17.47 -5.35
N LEU A 99 -4.78 -17.72 -5.04
CA LEU A 99 -5.21 -18.92 -4.31
C LEU A 99 -4.91 -20.22 -5.06
N GLU A 100 -5.08 -20.24 -6.38
CA GLU A 100 -4.74 -21.40 -7.21
C GLU A 100 -3.22 -21.69 -7.18
N LEU A 101 -2.39 -20.65 -7.27
CA LEU A 101 -0.94 -20.77 -7.14
C LEU A 101 -0.51 -21.29 -5.77
N ILE A 102 -1.05 -20.70 -4.69
CA ILE A 102 -0.76 -21.10 -3.31
C ILE A 102 -1.13 -22.58 -3.09
N ARG A 103 -2.32 -23.02 -3.52
CA ARG A 103 -2.75 -24.41 -3.41
C ARG A 103 -1.85 -25.39 -4.20
N ALA A 104 -1.26 -24.92 -5.30
CA ALA A 104 -0.30 -25.66 -6.10
C ALA A 104 1.14 -25.60 -5.52
N GLY A 105 1.35 -25.01 -4.34
CA GLY A 105 2.68 -24.84 -3.73
C GLY A 105 3.60 -23.89 -4.48
N ARG A 106 3.06 -23.03 -5.35
CA ARG A 106 3.81 -22.08 -6.16
C ARG A 106 3.92 -20.72 -5.46
N PRO A 107 5.13 -20.11 -5.42
CA PRO A 107 5.31 -18.81 -4.81
C PRO A 107 4.61 -17.74 -5.62
N ILE A 108 4.06 -16.76 -4.91
CA ILE A 108 3.44 -15.56 -5.47
C ILE A 108 4.31 -14.33 -5.22
N LYS A 109 4.10 -13.28 -6.03
CA LYS A 109 4.69 -11.96 -5.87
C LYS A 109 3.56 -10.94 -5.93
N TYR A 110 3.00 -10.61 -4.74
CA TYR A 110 1.86 -9.72 -4.64
C TYR A 110 2.28 -8.25 -4.83
N SER A 111 1.53 -7.55 -5.68
CA SER A 111 1.56 -6.10 -5.83
C SER A 111 0.15 -5.58 -5.58
N GLY A 112 -0.01 -4.78 -4.55
CA GLY A 112 -1.29 -4.32 -4.06
C GLY A 112 -1.79 -3.02 -4.67
N ALA A 113 -2.74 -2.40 -3.98
CA ALA A 113 -3.28 -1.09 -4.31
C ALA A 113 -2.29 0.05 -4.04
N THR A 114 -1.28 -0.17 -3.18
CA THR A 114 -0.18 0.76 -2.95
C THR A 114 1.03 0.50 -3.85
N GLY A 115 1.09 -0.64 -4.52
CA GLY A 115 2.22 -1.13 -5.30
C GLY A 115 2.82 -2.43 -4.73
N PRO A 116 4.10 -2.72 -4.96
CA PRO A 116 4.77 -3.91 -4.43
C PRO A 116 4.75 -3.97 -2.89
N ILE A 117 4.33 -5.11 -2.32
CA ILE A 117 4.28 -5.33 -0.87
C ILE A 117 5.44 -6.25 -0.47
N GLU A 118 6.61 -5.69 -0.34
CA GLU A 118 7.82 -6.40 0.04
C GLU A 118 8.21 -6.08 1.49
N PHE A 119 8.21 -7.11 2.33
CA PHE A 119 8.59 -6.99 3.74
C PHE A 119 10.10 -7.12 3.91
N ASP A 120 10.71 -6.19 4.63
CA ASP A 120 12.11 -6.25 5.03
C ASP A 120 12.35 -7.23 6.20
N ALA A 121 13.60 -7.26 6.71
CA ALA A 121 13.97 -8.12 7.83
C ALA A 121 13.23 -7.78 9.13
N ASN A 122 12.86 -6.51 9.33
CA ASN A 122 12.14 -6.04 10.50
C ASN A 122 10.63 -6.31 10.42
N GLY A 123 10.12 -6.55 9.20
CA GLY A 123 8.69 -6.72 8.93
C GLY A 123 7.99 -5.46 8.47
N ASP A 124 8.77 -4.47 8.07
CA ASP A 124 8.26 -3.23 7.51
C ASP A 124 8.17 -3.29 5.99
N VAL A 125 7.26 -2.50 5.42
CA VAL A 125 7.13 -2.32 3.97
C VAL A 125 7.50 -0.88 3.63
N SER A 126 8.55 -0.71 2.83
CA SER A 126 8.88 0.58 2.26
C SER A 126 7.94 0.89 1.10
N GLY A 127 7.31 2.06 1.14
CA GLY A 127 6.45 2.58 0.08
C GLY A 127 6.80 4.01 -0.30
N PRO A 128 6.31 4.52 -1.42
CA PRO A 128 6.43 5.93 -1.74
C PRO A 128 5.66 6.79 -0.75
N ALA A 129 6.09 8.04 -0.56
CA ALA A 129 5.44 9.00 0.31
C ALA A 129 5.06 10.26 -0.46
N LEU A 130 3.94 10.84 -0.04
CA LEU A 130 3.45 12.13 -0.50
C LEU A 130 3.77 13.17 0.57
N VAL A 131 4.47 14.24 0.21
CA VAL A 131 4.60 15.43 1.04
C VAL A 131 3.56 16.43 0.58
N TRP A 132 2.72 16.88 1.49
CA TRP A 132 1.71 17.89 1.25
C TRP A 132 1.98 19.14 2.09
N LYS A 133 1.47 20.27 1.64
CA LYS A 133 1.47 21.51 2.43
C LYS A 133 0.15 22.24 2.26
N ILE A 134 -0.13 23.17 3.18
CA ILE A 134 -1.23 24.10 3.05
C ILE A 134 -0.70 25.38 2.37
N ASN A 135 -1.34 25.74 1.28
CA ASN A 135 -1.01 26.92 0.50
C ASN A 135 -2.31 27.63 0.09
N ASN A 136 -2.45 28.90 0.42
CA ASN A 136 -3.67 29.69 0.23
C ASN A 136 -4.93 28.99 0.79
N GLY A 137 -4.81 28.39 1.97
CA GLY A 137 -5.88 27.68 2.65
C GLY A 137 -6.29 26.35 1.99
N GLN A 138 -5.49 25.81 1.08
CA GLN A 138 -5.74 24.51 0.43
C GLN A 138 -4.59 23.55 0.67
N ILE A 139 -4.92 22.27 0.87
CA ILE A 139 -3.93 21.20 0.90
C ILE A 139 -3.48 20.93 -0.53
N VAL A 140 -2.20 21.14 -0.80
CA VAL A 140 -1.58 20.88 -2.10
C VAL A 140 -0.44 19.89 -1.97
N THR A 141 -0.21 19.08 -3.00
CA THR A 141 0.98 18.24 -3.08
C THR A 141 2.21 19.13 -3.26
N ASP A 142 3.16 19.01 -2.36
CA ASP A 142 4.46 19.66 -2.48
C ASP A 142 5.41 18.80 -3.32
N ARG A 143 5.61 17.53 -2.93
CA ARG A 143 6.37 16.55 -3.72
C ARG A 143 5.97 15.11 -3.41
N THR A 144 6.34 14.20 -4.30
CA THR A 144 6.28 12.75 -4.06
C THR A 144 7.70 12.21 -3.93
N ILE A 145 7.94 11.40 -2.89
CA ILE A 145 9.16 10.64 -2.69
C ILE A 145 8.88 9.24 -3.23
N GLY A 146 9.52 8.86 -4.33
CA GLY A 146 9.32 7.54 -4.94
C GLY A 146 9.93 6.41 -4.11
N LEU A 147 9.53 5.16 -4.41
CA LEU A 147 9.99 3.97 -3.68
C LEU A 147 11.51 3.85 -3.60
N THR A 148 12.21 4.08 -4.72
CA THR A 148 13.68 3.99 -4.78
C THR A 148 14.35 5.02 -3.86
N GLU A 149 13.85 6.26 -3.85
CA GLU A 149 14.36 7.31 -2.96
C GLU A 149 14.07 6.98 -1.50
N MET A 150 12.85 6.51 -1.20
CA MET A 150 12.47 6.09 0.15
C MET A 150 13.39 4.98 0.68
N GLN A 151 13.62 3.93 -0.11
CA GLN A 151 14.54 2.84 0.25
C GLN A 151 15.98 3.32 0.45
N ALA A 152 16.43 4.33 -0.30
CA ALA A 152 17.75 4.92 -0.10
C ALA A 152 17.83 5.73 1.21
N LEU A 153 16.76 6.44 1.57
CA LEU A 153 16.67 7.17 2.84
C LEU A 153 16.67 6.20 4.03
N THR A 154 15.87 5.14 3.99
CA THR A 154 15.83 4.11 5.05
C THR A 154 17.22 3.52 5.31
N ARG A 155 17.91 3.09 4.26
CA ARG A 155 19.29 2.54 4.39
C ARG A 155 20.30 3.51 4.98
N ARG A 156 20.09 4.83 4.86
CA ARG A 156 20.98 5.85 5.46
C ARG A 156 20.74 6.05 6.95
N ILE A 157 19.56 5.68 7.44
CA ILE A 157 19.19 5.81 8.86
C ILE A 157 19.64 4.56 9.64
N GLU A 158 19.67 3.40 8.98
CA GLU A 158 20.06 2.12 9.56
C GLU A 158 21.59 1.92 9.70
N ASN A 159 22.41 2.79 9.09
CA ASN A 159 23.88 2.83 9.18
C ASN A 159 24.38 3.99 10.03
#